data_d1f1850a215d90da6227263386fed445
#
_entry.id   d1f1850a215d90da6227263386fed445
#
_cell.length_a   1.000
_cell.length_b   1.000
_cell.length_c   1.000
_cell.angle_alpha   90.00
_cell.angle_beta   90.00
_cell.angle_gamma   90.00
#
_symmetry.space_group_name_H-M   'P 1'
#
loop_
_entity.id
_entity.type
_entity.pdbx_description
1 polymer ?
#
loop_
_entity_poly.entity_id
_entity_poly.type
_entity_poly.pdbx_seq_one_letter_code
_entity_poly.pdbx_strand_id
1 'polypeptide(L)'
;GRADASDGTVFPYVFTMPITYWAGADVMVQYAKKESGGSLKGKKIALVYHDSAYGKEPIATLERLAKEEGYQFSAYPVAHPGLEQKATWLQIGRQLRPDWVFMWGWGVMNSTAIKEAAAVGFPMEKFIGIWWSGAEADVIPAGAAAKDYKSLNITGVGTSAPIFADIEKMHADGNGIADKANIGTVLYNRALVNAFLYTEAIRVAQGEFGTKSLTGEQVQWGMEHLNVTQAVIDEAGMTGLLSPVKITCADHEGGGSALVQQWDGSKWQAITDFISPNRDALRPAYEGSAAQYAKEKGITPRSCS
;
A
#
# COMPACT_ATOMS: atom_id res chain seq x y z
N GLY A 1 -8.08 3.83 6.49
CA GLY A 1 -6.88 4.30 7.12
C GLY A 1 -6.87 5.79 7.29
N ARG A 2 -6.06 6.23 8.19
CA ARG A 2 -5.74 7.63 8.40
C ARG A 2 -4.23 7.76 8.30
N ALA A 3 -3.71 8.46 7.30
CA ALA A 3 -2.28 8.61 7.13
C ALA A 3 -1.63 9.40 8.27
N ASP A 4 -2.35 10.37 8.82
CA ASP A 4 -1.93 11.16 9.99
C ASP A 4 -1.81 10.33 11.29
N ALA A 5 -2.38 9.12 11.35
CA ALA A 5 -2.16 8.21 12.47
C ALA A 5 -0.73 7.62 12.51
N SER A 6 0.12 7.97 11.54
CA SER A 6 1.57 7.77 11.62
C SER A 6 2.22 8.62 12.73
N ASP A 7 1.57 9.68 13.20
CA ASP A 7 2.02 10.44 14.37
C ASP A 7 1.59 9.74 15.66
N GLY A 8 2.48 8.96 16.24
CA GLY A 8 2.23 8.22 17.48
C GLY A 8 2.09 9.08 18.71
N THR A 9 2.43 10.37 18.67
CA THR A 9 2.18 11.30 19.78
C THR A 9 0.68 11.53 19.99
N VAL A 10 -0.10 11.49 18.92
CA VAL A 10 -1.57 11.66 18.92
C VAL A 10 -2.30 10.32 18.89
N PHE A 11 -1.75 9.32 18.18
CA PHE A 11 -2.36 8.01 17.96
C PHE A 11 -1.52 6.87 18.54
N PRO A 12 -1.40 6.75 19.86
CA PRO A 12 -0.42 5.85 20.51
C PRO A 12 -0.61 4.36 20.22
N TYR A 13 -1.82 3.93 19.82
CA TYR A 13 -2.15 2.53 19.55
C TYR A 13 -2.48 2.25 18.07
N VAL A 14 -2.21 3.19 17.17
CA VAL A 14 -2.46 3.01 15.73
C VAL A 14 -1.13 3.00 14.98
N PHE A 15 -0.78 1.87 14.40
CA PHE A 15 0.45 1.68 13.62
C PHE A 15 0.09 1.55 12.14
N THR A 16 0.55 2.51 11.33
CA THR A 16 0.24 2.61 9.89
C THR A 16 1.28 1.93 9.02
N MET A 17 2.14 1.13 9.64
CA MET A 17 3.20 0.39 8.96
C MET A 17 2.67 -0.59 7.90
N PRO A 18 3.49 -0.93 6.89
CA PRO A 18 4.78 -0.33 6.62
C PRO A 18 4.71 0.99 5.85
N ILE A 19 3.55 1.39 5.35
CA ILE A 19 3.39 2.56 4.48
C ILE A 19 1.95 3.10 4.53
N THR A 20 1.79 4.43 4.52
CA THR A 20 0.49 5.09 4.47
C THR A 20 -0.04 5.26 3.05
N TYR A 21 -1.32 5.62 2.90
CA TYR A 21 -1.90 5.94 1.59
C TYR A 21 -1.32 7.21 0.96
N TRP A 22 -0.90 8.19 1.77
CA TRP A 22 -0.26 9.40 1.25
C TRP A 22 1.12 9.08 0.70
N ALA A 23 1.88 8.22 1.38
CA ALA A 23 3.14 7.71 0.88
C ALA A 23 2.95 6.84 -0.37
N GLY A 24 1.91 6.01 -0.42
CA GLY A 24 1.55 5.26 -1.62
C GLY A 24 1.22 6.15 -2.82
N ALA A 25 0.51 7.27 -2.60
CA ALA A 25 0.25 8.25 -3.65
C ALA A 25 1.55 8.89 -4.19
N ASP A 26 2.49 9.23 -3.30
CA ASP A 26 3.79 9.76 -3.68
C ASP A 26 4.58 8.74 -4.52
N VAL A 27 4.63 7.47 -4.10
CA VAL A 27 5.29 6.39 -4.87
C VAL A 27 4.67 6.22 -6.27
N MET A 28 3.34 6.28 -6.39
CA MET A 28 2.68 6.23 -7.71
C MET A 28 3.10 7.37 -8.61
N VAL A 29 3.17 8.58 -8.07
CA VAL A 29 3.60 9.78 -8.83
C VAL A 29 5.07 9.67 -9.23
N GLN A 30 5.95 9.21 -8.33
CA GLN A 30 7.36 8.95 -8.65
C GLN A 30 7.51 7.94 -9.79
N TYR A 31 6.77 6.83 -9.72
CA TYR A 31 6.77 5.81 -10.77
C TYR A 31 6.26 6.39 -12.10
N ALA A 32 5.10 7.04 -12.11
CA ALA A 32 4.54 7.66 -13.30
C ALA A 32 5.49 8.71 -13.91
N LYS A 33 6.18 9.49 -13.08
CA LYS A 33 7.20 10.46 -13.51
C LYS A 33 8.37 9.78 -14.21
N LYS A 34 8.90 8.72 -13.60
CA LYS A 34 10.00 7.92 -14.20
C LYS A 34 9.60 7.36 -15.56
N GLU A 35 8.42 6.72 -15.66
CA GLU A 35 7.90 6.12 -16.89
C GLU A 35 7.45 7.15 -17.94
N SER A 36 7.35 8.41 -17.56
CA SER A 36 7.06 9.54 -18.44
C SER A 36 8.31 10.31 -18.89
N GLY A 37 9.49 9.72 -18.74
CA GLY A 37 10.76 10.35 -19.14
C GLY A 37 11.29 11.38 -18.13
N GLY A 38 10.92 11.27 -16.85
CA GLY A 38 11.42 12.09 -15.75
C GLY A 38 10.63 13.36 -15.48
N SER A 39 9.51 13.62 -16.20
CA SER A 39 8.66 14.80 -15.99
C SER A 39 7.19 14.48 -16.18
N LEU A 40 6.35 15.07 -15.32
CA LEU A 40 4.88 15.01 -15.43
C LEU A 40 4.30 16.37 -15.90
N LYS A 41 5.14 17.36 -16.20
CA LYS A 41 4.67 18.67 -16.63
C LYS A 41 3.78 18.58 -17.86
N GLY A 42 2.55 19.11 -17.73
CA GLY A 42 1.54 19.08 -18.80
C GLY A 42 0.83 17.73 -19.00
N LYS A 43 1.21 16.69 -18.28
CA LYS A 43 0.52 15.39 -18.26
C LYS A 43 -0.82 15.48 -17.54
N LYS A 44 -1.70 14.52 -17.78
CA LYS A 44 -2.99 14.40 -17.12
C LYS A 44 -3.04 13.10 -16.33
N ILE A 45 -3.40 13.20 -15.05
CA ILE A 45 -3.60 12.04 -14.16
C ILE A 45 -5.05 12.03 -13.69
N ALA A 46 -5.74 10.91 -13.89
CA ALA A 46 -7.06 10.67 -13.35
C ALA A 46 -6.96 9.74 -12.12
N LEU A 47 -7.67 10.06 -11.05
CA LEU A 47 -7.90 9.16 -9.92
C LEU A 47 -9.32 8.60 -10.03
N VAL A 48 -9.46 7.29 -10.13
CA VAL A 48 -10.73 6.58 -9.95
C VAL A 48 -10.76 6.02 -8.53
N TYR A 49 -11.72 6.43 -7.72
CA TYR A 49 -11.70 6.08 -6.30
C TYR A 49 -13.08 5.67 -5.78
N HIS A 50 -13.09 4.73 -4.85
CA HIS A 50 -14.28 4.34 -4.10
C HIS A 50 -14.77 5.54 -3.28
N ASP A 51 -16.04 5.93 -3.44
CA ASP A 51 -16.62 7.09 -2.73
C ASP A 51 -16.81 6.80 -1.25
N SER A 52 -15.73 6.89 -0.52
CA SER A 52 -15.63 6.66 0.92
C SER A 52 -14.45 7.43 1.51
N ALA A 53 -14.36 7.48 2.84
CA ALA A 53 -13.20 8.05 3.52
C ALA A 53 -11.87 7.42 3.06
N TYR A 54 -11.87 6.10 2.80
CA TYR A 54 -10.72 5.38 2.25
C TYR A 54 -10.32 5.90 0.86
N GLY A 55 -11.26 5.95 -0.07
CA GLY A 55 -10.97 6.34 -1.45
C GLY A 55 -10.55 7.80 -1.60
N LYS A 56 -10.96 8.67 -0.65
CA LYS A 56 -10.62 10.09 -0.62
C LYS A 56 -9.26 10.39 0.02
N GLU A 57 -8.66 9.44 0.71
CA GLU A 57 -7.37 9.63 1.41
C GLU A 57 -6.25 10.24 0.54
N PRO A 58 -6.01 9.80 -0.72
CA PRO A 58 -4.89 10.29 -1.50
C PRO A 58 -5.14 11.66 -2.14
N ILE A 59 -6.38 12.18 -2.17
CA ILE A 59 -6.76 13.33 -3.01
C ILE A 59 -5.90 14.56 -2.69
N ALA A 60 -5.83 14.97 -1.43
CA ALA A 60 -5.07 16.16 -1.04
C ALA A 60 -3.57 16.02 -1.38
N THR A 61 -3.00 14.83 -1.20
CA THR A 61 -1.60 14.55 -1.57
C THR A 61 -1.40 14.65 -3.08
N LEU A 62 -2.31 14.06 -3.89
CA LEU A 62 -2.23 14.11 -5.35
C LEU A 62 -2.43 15.54 -5.89
N GLU A 63 -3.31 16.34 -5.27
CA GLU A 63 -3.48 17.76 -5.61
C GLU A 63 -2.24 18.59 -5.29
N ARG A 64 -1.57 18.34 -4.17
CA ARG A 64 -0.29 18.98 -3.83
C ARG A 64 0.78 18.59 -4.84
N LEU A 65 0.96 17.32 -5.10
CA LEU A 65 1.94 16.81 -6.08
C LEU A 65 1.64 17.30 -7.50
N ALA A 66 0.35 17.50 -7.86
CA ALA A 66 -0.01 18.10 -9.15
C ALA A 66 0.51 19.52 -9.32
N LYS A 67 0.46 20.32 -8.27
CA LYS A 67 1.03 21.69 -8.28
C LYS A 67 2.55 21.66 -8.34
N GLU A 68 3.18 20.75 -7.62
CA GLU A 68 4.66 20.64 -7.57
C GLU A 68 5.24 20.09 -8.88
N GLU A 69 4.62 19.07 -9.47
CA GLU A 69 5.11 18.37 -10.66
C GLU A 69 4.54 18.92 -11.98
N GLY A 70 3.53 19.80 -11.91
CA GLY A 70 2.94 20.49 -13.07
C GLY A 70 2.00 19.62 -13.90
N TYR A 71 1.41 18.55 -13.35
CA TYR A 71 0.39 17.76 -14.04
C TYR A 71 -1.03 18.25 -13.74
N GLN A 72 -1.97 17.95 -14.63
CA GLN A 72 -3.40 18.17 -14.42
C GLN A 72 -3.98 16.97 -13.67
N PHE A 73 -4.67 17.21 -12.57
CA PHE A 73 -5.31 16.17 -11.73
C PHE A 73 -6.82 16.24 -11.85
N SER A 74 -7.46 15.08 -11.98
CA SER A 74 -8.93 14.93 -11.97
C SER A 74 -9.32 13.69 -11.17
N ALA A 75 -10.32 13.83 -10.30
CA ALA A 75 -10.78 12.76 -9.42
C ALA A 75 -12.21 12.34 -9.76
N TYR A 76 -12.44 11.04 -9.88
CA TYR A 76 -13.70 10.42 -10.30
C TYR A 76 -14.19 9.47 -9.21
N PRO A 77 -15.24 9.84 -8.44
CA PRO A 77 -15.83 8.97 -7.44
C PRO A 77 -16.61 7.82 -8.10
N VAL A 78 -16.54 6.66 -7.47
CA VAL A 78 -17.34 5.49 -7.81
C VAL A 78 -18.13 5.07 -6.58
N ALA A 79 -19.47 5.12 -6.68
CA ALA A 79 -20.35 4.74 -5.58
C ALA A 79 -20.25 3.24 -5.27
N HIS A 80 -20.35 2.88 -3.98
CA HIS A 80 -20.44 1.48 -3.56
C HIS A 80 -21.64 0.77 -4.21
N PRO A 81 -21.52 -0.49 -4.65
CA PRO A 81 -20.35 -1.40 -4.58
C PRO A 81 -19.38 -1.25 -5.75
N GLY A 82 -19.56 -0.32 -6.67
CA GLY A 82 -18.62 -0.04 -7.74
C GLY A 82 -18.90 -0.78 -9.05
N LEU A 83 -20.13 -1.21 -9.30
CA LEU A 83 -20.52 -1.88 -10.53
C LEU A 83 -20.88 -0.91 -11.67
N GLU A 84 -21.36 0.29 -11.34
CA GLU A 84 -21.83 1.28 -12.29
C GLU A 84 -20.70 2.27 -12.65
N GLN A 85 -19.83 1.89 -13.60
CA GLN A 85 -18.66 2.71 -13.96
C GLN A 85 -18.59 3.14 -15.41
N LYS A 86 -19.50 2.66 -16.27
CA LYS A 86 -19.45 2.90 -17.70
C LYS A 86 -19.40 4.38 -18.07
N ALA A 87 -20.25 5.21 -17.47
CA ALA A 87 -20.27 6.66 -17.72
C ALA A 87 -18.95 7.32 -17.29
N THR A 88 -18.42 6.97 -16.14
CA THR A 88 -17.12 7.44 -15.64
C THR A 88 -16.00 7.12 -16.61
N TRP A 89 -15.92 5.88 -17.08
CA TRP A 89 -14.87 5.48 -18.02
C TRP A 89 -15.01 6.08 -19.41
N LEU A 90 -16.23 6.36 -19.88
CA LEU A 90 -16.44 7.15 -21.09
C LEU A 90 -15.91 8.58 -20.95
N GLN A 91 -16.11 9.23 -19.78
CA GLN A 91 -15.55 10.56 -19.51
C GLN A 91 -14.00 10.50 -19.47
N ILE A 92 -13.43 9.53 -18.77
CA ILE A 92 -11.99 9.35 -18.67
C ILE A 92 -11.38 9.07 -20.04
N GLY A 93 -11.86 8.05 -20.74
CA GLY A 93 -11.23 7.58 -21.98
C GLY A 93 -11.48 8.46 -23.20
N ARG A 94 -12.61 9.18 -23.27
CA ARG A 94 -12.98 9.97 -24.45
C ARG A 94 -12.85 11.47 -24.29
N GLN A 95 -13.09 12.00 -23.08
CA GLN A 95 -13.06 13.43 -22.83
C GLN A 95 -11.73 13.87 -22.20
N LEU A 96 -11.36 13.30 -21.06
CA LEU A 96 -10.12 13.66 -20.37
C LEU A 96 -8.89 13.17 -21.13
N ARG A 97 -8.87 11.90 -21.55
CA ARG A 97 -7.73 11.20 -22.19
C ARG A 97 -6.46 11.37 -21.35
N PRO A 98 -6.42 10.81 -20.13
CA PRO A 98 -5.29 10.99 -19.24
C PRO A 98 -4.08 10.18 -19.72
N ASP A 99 -2.90 10.65 -19.33
CA ASP A 99 -1.64 9.90 -19.52
C ASP A 99 -1.53 8.75 -18.53
N TRP A 100 -2.12 8.90 -17.35
CA TRP A 100 -2.16 7.89 -16.29
C TRP A 100 -3.51 7.84 -15.61
N VAL A 101 -3.93 6.64 -15.22
CA VAL A 101 -5.04 6.44 -14.28
C VAL A 101 -4.51 5.79 -13.02
N PHE A 102 -4.83 6.39 -11.88
CA PHE A 102 -4.63 5.80 -10.55
C PHE A 102 -5.95 5.29 -10.01
N MET A 103 -5.93 4.16 -9.31
CA MET A 103 -7.15 3.61 -8.73
C MET A 103 -7.01 3.37 -7.22
N TRP A 104 -7.93 3.95 -6.46
CA TRP A 104 -8.20 3.63 -5.05
C TRP A 104 -9.50 2.87 -4.94
N GLY A 105 -9.48 1.63 -5.45
CA GLY A 105 -10.64 0.77 -5.53
C GLY A 105 -10.74 -0.23 -4.38
N TRP A 106 -11.89 -0.86 -4.28
CA TRP A 106 -12.20 -1.88 -3.30
C TRP A 106 -13.15 -2.92 -3.86
N GLY A 107 -12.85 -4.20 -3.64
CA GLY A 107 -13.73 -5.32 -3.99
C GLY A 107 -14.09 -5.37 -5.48
N VAL A 108 -15.36 -5.58 -5.80
CA VAL A 108 -15.85 -5.71 -7.18
C VAL A 108 -15.64 -4.47 -8.05
N MET A 109 -15.42 -3.31 -7.45
CA MET A 109 -15.05 -2.09 -8.15
C MET A 109 -13.80 -2.28 -9.01
N ASN A 110 -12.81 -3.03 -8.51
CA ASN A 110 -11.51 -3.20 -9.16
C ASN A 110 -11.63 -3.91 -10.51
N SER A 111 -12.21 -5.10 -10.52
CA SER A 111 -12.40 -5.86 -11.77
C SER A 111 -13.33 -5.15 -12.75
N THR A 112 -14.33 -4.42 -12.26
CA THR A 112 -15.22 -3.60 -13.11
C THR A 112 -14.44 -2.46 -13.74
N ALA A 113 -13.63 -1.71 -12.96
CA ALA A 113 -12.80 -0.62 -13.47
C ALA A 113 -11.83 -1.10 -14.57
N ILE A 114 -11.20 -2.24 -14.36
CA ILE A 114 -10.27 -2.84 -15.34
C ILE A 114 -11.00 -3.18 -16.65
N LYS A 115 -12.18 -3.79 -16.58
CA LYS A 115 -13.01 -4.10 -17.76
C LYS A 115 -13.45 -2.86 -18.51
N GLU A 116 -13.93 -1.85 -17.80
CA GLU A 116 -14.42 -0.62 -18.42
C GLU A 116 -13.27 0.22 -18.99
N ALA A 117 -12.08 0.23 -18.37
CA ALA A 117 -10.88 0.85 -18.92
C ALA A 117 -10.50 0.22 -20.27
N ALA A 118 -10.45 -1.11 -20.33
CA ALA A 118 -10.17 -1.85 -21.56
C ALA A 118 -11.25 -1.60 -22.63
N ALA A 119 -12.53 -1.55 -22.24
CA ALA A 119 -13.64 -1.30 -23.16
C ALA A 119 -13.60 0.08 -23.83
N VAL A 120 -13.02 1.09 -23.16
CA VAL A 120 -12.81 2.41 -23.78
C VAL A 120 -11.45 2.53 -24.48
N GLY A 121 -10.65 1.47 -24.52
CA GLY A 121 -9.34 1.42 -25.17
C GLY A 121 -8.25 2.15 -24.40
N PHE A 122 -8.37 2.26 -23.05
CA PHE A 122 -7.31 2.84 -22.22
C PHE A 122 -6.11 1.86 -22.14
N PRO A 123 -4.86 2.32 -22.33
CA PRO A 123 -3.68 1.47 -22.27
C PRO A 123 -3.44 0.98 -20.84
N MET A 124 -3.56 -0.35 -20.64
CA MET A 124 -3.52 -0.95 -19.31
C MET A 124 -2.18 -0.76 -18.60
N GLU A 125 -1.07 -0.63 -19.34
CA GLU A 125 0.25 -0.31 -18.80
C GLU A 125 0.35 1.10 -18.18
N LYS A 126 -0.66 1.95 -18.37
CA LYS A 126 -0.82 3.28 -17.76
C LYS A 126 -1.88 3.32 -16.65
N PHE A 127 -2.41 2.16 -16.29
CA PHE A 127 -3.40 2.01 -15.24
C PHE A 127 -2.77 1.33 -14.01
N ILE A 128 -2.72 2.05 -12.89
CA ILE A 128 -2.05 1.60 -11.67
C ILE A 128 -2.99 1.70 -10.47
N GLY A 129 -3.20 0.60 -9.75
CA GLY A 129 -3.99 0.54 -8.53
C GLY A 129 -3.13 0.66 -7.27
N ILE A 130 -3.76 1.11 -6.18
CA ILE A 130 -3.21 0.97 -4.84
C ILE A 130 -3.20 -0.53 -4.44
N TRP A 131 -2.48 -0.92 -3.41
CA TRP A 131 -2.36 -2.32 -2.95
C TRP A 131 -3.68 -3.05 -2.64
N TRP A 132 -4.81 -2.34 -2.44
CA TRP A 132 -6.15 -2.94 -2.32
C TRP A 132 -6.84 -3.15 -3.67
N SER A 133 -6.15 -2.85 -4.75
CA SER A 133 -6.60 -3.05 -6.13
C SER A 133 -5.60 -3.89 -6.93
N GLY A 134 -4.82 -4.73 -6.24
CA GLY A 134 -3.70 -5.47 -6.83
C GLY A 134 -3.56 -6.92 -6.32
N ALA A 135 -4.64 -7.53 -5.86
CA ALA A 135 -4.67 -8.96 -5.57
C ALA A 135 -5.16 -9.76 -6.78
N GLU A 136 -4.97 -11.07 -6.77
CA GLU A 136 -5.44 -12.01 -7.79
C GLU A 136 -6.97 -11.91 -7.97
N ALA A 137 -7.71 -11.75 -6.86
CA ALA A 137 -9.15 -11.57 -6.86
C ALA A 137 -9.63 -10.31 -7.58
N ASP A 138 -8.76 -9.32 -7.76
CA ASP A 138 -9.09 -8.06 -8.47
C ASP A 138 -8.93 -8.19 -9.99
N VAL A 139 -8.00 -9.02 -10.46
CA VAL A 139 -7.61 -9.12 -11.87
C VAL A 139 -8.17 -10.36 -12.55
N ILE A 140 -8.26 -11.50 -11.88
CA ILE A 140 -8.78 -12.75 -12.45
C ILE A 140 -10.20 -12.57 -13.03
N PRO A 141 -11.16 -11.93 -12.33
CA PRO A 141 -12.50 -11.74 -12.88
C PRO A 141 -12.55 -10.80 -14.11
N ALA A 142 -11.50 -10.00 -14.33
CA ALA A 142 -11.41 -9.14 -15.52
C ALA A 142 -10.85 -9.88 -16.75
N GLY A 143 -10.29 -11.08 -16.56
CA GLY A 143 -9.80 -11.91 -17.65
C GLY A 143 -8.70 -11.22 -18.48
N ALA A 144 -8.80 -11.34 -19.79
CA ALA A 144 -7.80 -10.75 -20.71
C ALA A 144 -7.69 -9.22 -20.60
N ALA A 145 -8.72 -8.52 -20.11
CA ALA A 145 -8.70 -7.08 -19.90
C ALA A 145 -7.68 -6.64 -18.85
N ALA A 146 -7.30 -7.52 -17.93
CA ALA A 146 -6.36 -7.20 -16.87
C ALA A 146 -4.88 -7.27 -17.31
N LYS A 147 -4.57 -7.82 -18.48
CA LYS A 147 -3.19 -7.92 -18.93
C LYS A 147 -2.54 -6.54 -18.97
N ASP A 148 -1.32 -6.46 -18.46
CA ASP A 148 -0.50 -5.24 -18.33
C ASP A 148 -0.98 -4.22 -17.28
N TYR A 149 -2.12 -4.47 -16.62
CA TYR A 149 -2.54 -3.67 -15.46
C TYR A 149 -1.50 -3.74 -14.35
N LYS A 150 -1.30 -2.62 -13.66
CA LYS A 150 -0.32 -2.48 -12.59
C LYS A 150 -0.97 -2.20 -11.25
N SER A 151 -0.26 -2.51 -10.20
CA SER A 151 -0.60 -1.99 -8.87
C SER A 151 0.65 -1.77 -8.02
N LEU A 152 0.53 -0.94 -7.00
CA LEU A 152 1.49 -0.96 -5.90
C LEU A 152 1.29 -2.24 -5.09
N ASN A 153 2.39 -2.79 -4.62
CA ASN A 153 2.40 -3.83 -3.60
C ASN A 153 3.37 -3.46 -2.48
N ILE A 154 2.98 -3.72 -1.26
CA ILE A 154 3.77 -3.44 -0.05
C ILE A 154 4.63 -4.63 0.37
N THR A 155 4.53 -5.72 -0.37
CA THR A 155 5.28 -6.95 -0.15
C THR A 155 5.84 -7.48 -1.47
N GLY A 156 6.81 -8.39 -1.40
CA GLY A 156 7.31 -9.10 -2.57
C GLY A 156 6.25 -9.99 -3.21
N VAL A 157 6.49 -10.39 -4.44
CA VAL A 157 5.58 -11.16 -5.31
C VAL A 157 6.02 -12.61 -5.41
N GLY A 158 5.07 -13.53 -5.38
CA GLY A 158 5.32 -14.97 -5.55
C GLY A 158 6.02 -15.62 -4.36
N THR A 159 6.76 -16.70 -4.63
CA THR A 159 7.34 -17.60 -3.61
C THR A 159 8.88 -17.68 -3.68
N SER A 160 9.55 -16.63 -4.16
CA SER A 160 11.00 -16.65 -4.33
C SER A 160 11.80 -16.48 -3.03
N ALA A 161 11.17 -15.99 -1.95
CA ALA A 161 11.85 -15.81 -0.67
C ALA A 161 12.15 -17.16 0.01
N PRO A 162 13.27 -17.30 0.73
CA PRO A 162 13.68 -18.57 1.36
C PRO A 162 12.64 -19.18 2.31
N ILE A 163 11.84 -18.36 3.02
CA ILE A 163 10.80 -18.79 3.96
C ILE A 163 9.77 -19.73 3.31
N PHE A 164 9.57 -19.66 1.99
CA PHE A 164 8.59 -20.51 1.32
C PHE A 164 9.01 -21.98 1.30
N ALA A 165 10.30 -22.30 1.36
CA ALA A 165 10.76 -23.68 1.52
C ALA A 165 10.31 -24.28 2.86
N ASP A 166 10.35 -23.50 3.94
CA ASP A 166 9.87 -23.93 5.26
C ASP A 166 8.35 -24.07 5.28
N ILE A 167 7.63 -23.17 4.61
CA ILE A 167 6.16 -23.24 4.47
C ILE A 167 5.76 -24.51 3.69
N GLU A 168 6.44 -24.81 2.58
CA GLU A 168 6.20 -26.03 1.80
C GLU A 168 6.47 -27.29 2.63
N LYS A 169 7.57 -27.31 3.39
CA LYS A 169 7.90 -28.39 4.30
C LYS A 169 6.83 -28.57 5.38
N MET A 170 6.40 -27.49 6.01
CA MET A 170 5.32 -27.50 7.02
C MET A 170 4.04 -28.15 6.45
N HIS A 171 3.67 -27.80 5.22
CA HIS A 171 2.52 -28.42 4.55
C HIS A 171 2.74 -29.90 4.22
N ALA A 172 3.95 -30.28 3.80
CA ALA A 172 4.30 -31.67 3.52
C ALA A 172 4.22 -32.54 4.78
N ASP A 173 4.61 -31.98 5.92
CA ASP A 173 4.55 -32.62 7.24
C ASP A 173 3.10 -32.69 7.83
N GLY A 174 2.09 -32.19 7.09
CA GLY A 174 0.68 -32.21 7.51
C GLY A 174 0.27 -31.13 8.52
N ASN A 175 1.13 -30.14 8.75
CA ASN A 175 0.90 -29.05 9.71
C ASN A 175 0.23 -27.81 9.06
N GLY A 176 0.08 -27.78 7.74
CA GLY A 176 -0.60 -26.70 7.01
C GLY A 176 -2.06 -27.03 6.75
N ILE A 177 -2.98 -26.13 7.09
CA ILE A 177 -4.42 -26.28 6.86
C ILE A 177 -4.94 -25.40 5.73
N ALA A 178 -4.15 -24.42 5.26
CA ALA A 178 -4.54 -23.54 4.17
C ALA A 178 -4.46 -24.24 2.81
N ASP A 179 -5.28 -23.78 1.85
CA ASP A 179 -5.16 -24.21 0.46
C ASP A 179 -3.79 -23.79 -0.10
N LYS A 180 -3.00 -24.76 -0.56
CA LYS A 180 -1.69 -24.53 -1.16
C LYS A 180 -1.72 -23.61 -2.36
N ALA A 181 -2.85 -23.52 -3.08
CA ALA A 181 -3.02 -22.61 -4.19
C ALA A 181 -2.92 -21.11 -3.79
N ASN A 182 -3.13 -20.82 -2.51
CA ASN A 182 -3.03 -19.46 -2.00
C ASN A 182 -1.60 -19.04 -1.61
N ILE A 183 -0.67 -19.99 -1.47
CA ILE A 183 0.72 -19.72 -1.07
C ILE A 183 1.38 -18.86 -2.15
N GLY A 184 1.96 -17.73 -1.73
CA GLY A 184 2.61 -16.79 -2.65
C GLY A 184 1.68 -15.81 -3.36
N THR A 185 0.35 -15.88 -3.14
CA THR A 185 -0.56 -14.81 -3.59
C THR A 185 -0.29 -13.52 -2.85
N VAL A 186 -0.71 -12.39 -3.41
CA VAL A 186 -0.48 -11.06 -2.82
C VAL A 186 -1.00 -10.98 -1.38
N LEU A 187 -2.21 -11.49 -1.12
CA LEU A 187 -2.79 -11.42 0.22
C LEU A 187 -2.12 -12.39 1.20
N TYR A 188 -1.64 -13.56 0.72
CA TYR A 188 -0.86 -14.49 1.54
C TYR A 188 0.46 -13.85 1.99
N ASN A 189 1.21 -13.28 1.04
CA ASN A 189 2.50 -12.63 1.35
C ASN A 189 2.32 -11.46 2.31
N ARG A 190 1.25 -10.69 2.14
CA ARG A 190 0.91 -9.59 3.06
C ARG A 190 0.60 -10.10 4.47
N ALA A 191 -0.18 -11.18 4.59
CA ALA A 191 -0.47 -11.79 5.88
C ALA A 191 0.80 -12.33 6.54
N LEU A 192 1.69 -12.97 5.78
CA LEU A 192 2.98 -13.48 6.26
C LEU A 192 3.87 -12.35 6.79
N VAL A 193 4.00 -11.25 6.04
CA VAL A 193 4.77 -10.07 6.47
C VAL A 193 4.15 -9.43 7.71
N ASN A 194 2.83 -9.30 7.78
CA ASN A 194 2.16 -8.77 8.96
C ASN A 194 2.42 -9.64 10.20
N ALA A 195 2.29 -10.98 10.07
CA ALA A 195 2.57 -11.91 11.16
C ALA A 195 4.02 -11.79 11.63
N PHE A 196 4.97 -11.67 10.71
CA PHE A 196 6.38 -11.47 11.02
C PHE A 196 6.61 -10.17 11.82
N LEU A 197 6.10 -9.03 11.35
CA LEU A 197 6.28 -7.73 12.00
C LEU A 197 5.69 -7.71 13.41
N TYR A 198 4.50 -8.30 13.61
CA TYR A 198 3.90 -8.42 14.95
C TYR A 198 4.70 -9.35 15.87
N THR A 199 5.18 -10.46 15.34
CA THR A 199 6.01 -11.41 16.10
C THR A 199 7.32 -10.76 16.55
N GLU A 200 7.97 -10.01 15.66
CA GLU A 200 9.18 -9.26 15.99
C GLU A 200 8.92 -8.19 17.06
N ALA A 201 7.81 -7.46 16.97
CA ALA A 201 7.46 -6.49 18.00
C ALA A 201 7.24 -7.14 19.38
N ILE A 202 6.57 -8.31 19.40
CA ILE A 202 6.40 -9.10 20.64
C ILE A 202 7.75 -9.58 21.15
N ARG A 203 8.65 -10.06 20.28
CA ARG A 203 10.00 -10.50 20.65
C ARG A 203 10.81 -9.36 21.27
N VAL A 204 10.74 -8.15 20.68
CA VAL A 204 11.38 -6.95 21.23
C VAL A 204 10.82 -6.63 22.63
N ALA A 205 9.51 -6.64 22.79
CA ALA A 205 8.87 -6.39 24.11
C ALA A 205 9.24 -7.47 25.14
N GLN A 206 9.30 -8.73 24.75
CA GLN A 206 9.71 -9.82 25.65
C GLN A 206 11.19 -9.74 26.03
N GLY A 207 12.04 -9.18 25.19
CA GLY A 207 13.43 -8.88 25.51
C GLY A 207 13.56 -7.89 26.67
N GLU A 208 12.65 -6.90 26.75
CA GLU A 208 12.62 -5.89 27.82
C GLU A 208 11.85 -6.37 29.07
N PHE A 209 10.66 -6.94 28.88
CA PHE A 209 9.72 -7.23 29.97
C PHE A 209 9.70 -8.70 30.43
N GLY A 210 10.50 -9.57 29.78
CA GLY A 210 10.57 -11.00 30.05
C GLY A 210 9.56 -11.82 29.24
N THR A 211 9.84 -13.13 29.09
CA THR A 211 9.08 -14.09 28.27
C THR A 211 7.79 -14.56 28.96
N LYS A 212 6.88 -13.65 29.21
CA LYS A 212 5.55 -13.88 29.80
C LYS A 212 4.47 -13.22 28.96
N SER A 213 3.22 -13.39 29.35
CA SER A 213 2.12 -12.62 28.74
C SER A 213 2.36 -11.12 28.90
N LEU A 214 2.25 -10.38 27.82
CA LEU A 214 2.45 -8.95 27.75
C LEU A 214 1.13 -8.20 27.91
N THR A 215 1.16 -7.01 28.50
CA THR A 215 0.04 -6.07 28.47
C THR A 215 0.00 -5.33 27.13
N GLY A 216 -1.12 -4.63 26.84
CA GLY A 216 -1.25 -3.80 25.64
C GLY A 216 -0.19 -2.72 25.55
N GLU A 217 0.14 -2.09 26.69
CA GLU A 217 1.19 -1.06 26.77
C GLU A 217 2.59 -1.63 26.48
N GLN A 218 2.86 -2.86 26.94
CA GLN A 218 4.13 -3.54 26.66
C GLN A 218 4.26 -3.92 25.19
N VAL A 219 3.16 -4.35 24.55
CA VAL A 219 3.14 -4.61 23.09
C VAL A 219 3.31 -3.31 22.32
N GLN A 220 2.63 -2.23 22.72
CA GLN A 220 2.82 -0.90 22.12
C GLN A 220 4.30 -0.47 22.21
N TRP A 221 4.91 -0.64 23.37
CA TRP A 221 6.34 -0.35 23.54
C TRP A 221 7.20 -1.16 22.57
N GLY A 222 6.94 -2.46 22.43
CA GLY A 222 7.63 -3.32 21.47
C GLY A 222 7.45 -2.87 20.02
N MET A 223 6.24 -2.42 19.65
CA MET A 223 5.98 -1.84 18.34
C MET A 223 6.80 -0.56 18.10
N GLU A 224 6.88 0.32 19.09
CA GLU A 224 7.62 1.61 18.99
C GLU A 224 9.14 1.44 19.06
N HIS A 225 9.64 0.27 19.42
CA HIS A 225 11.06 -0.09 19.41
C HIS A 225 11.40 -1.09 18.29
N LEU A 226 10.45 -1.35 17.39
CA LEU A 226 10.66 -2.26 16.28
C LEU A 226 11.66 -1.69 15.28
N ASN A 227 12.75 -2.43 15.06
CA ASN A 227 13.80 -2.10 14.10
C ASN A 227 14.15 -3.34 13.26
N VAL A 228 13.35 -3.57 12.23
CA VAL A 228 13.54 -4.66 11.26
C VAL A 228 14.54 -4.19 10.21
N THR A 229 15.80 -4.52 10.41
CA THR A 229 16.88 -4.24 9.46
C THR A 229 16.91 -5.29 8.33
N GLN A 230 17.69 -5.05 7.28
CA GLN A 230 17.89 -6.05 6.23
C GLN A 230 18.43 -7.36 6.79
N ALA A 231 19.35 -7.31 7.75
CA ALA A 231 19.88 -8.51 8.39
C ALA A 231 18.82 -9.34 9.10
N VAL A 232 17.87 -8.70 9.78
CA VAL A 232 16.72 -9.37 10.44
C VAL A 232 15.80 -10.01 9.38
N ILE A 233 15.57 -9.32 8.28
CA ILE A 233 14.78 -9.83 7.15
C ILE A 233 15.45 -11.07 6.54
N ASP A 234 16.75 -11.01 6.32
CA ASP A 234 17.52 -12.10 5.70
C ASP A 234 17.59 -13.33 6.64
N GLU A 235 17.79 -13.11 7.95
CA GLU A 235 17.80 -14.17 8.96
C GLU A 235 16.44 -14.88 9.05
N ALA A 236 15.35 -14.14 8.90
CA ALA A 236 14.00 -14.69 8.87
C ALA A 236 13.62 -15.38 7.55
N GLY A 237 14.51 -15.41 6.57
CA GLY A 237 14.23 -15.96 5.24
C GLY A 237 13.23 -15.12 4.42
N MET A 238 13.03 -13.86 4.79
CA MET A 238 12.03 -12.96 4.21
C MET A 238 12.62 -12.01 3.15
N THR A 239 13.85 -12.26 2.70
CA THR A 239 14.56 -11.46 1.68
C THR A 239 13.68 -11.27 0.45
N GLY A 240 13.48 -10.00 0.06
CA GLY A 240 12.64 -9.63 -1.09
C GLY A 240 11.13 -9.55 -0.79
N LEU A 241 10.66 -9.97 0.40
CA LEU A 241 9.24 -9.86 0.78
C LEU A 241 8.90 -8.51 1.40
N LEU A 242 9.83 -7.84 2.05
CA LEU A 242 9.62 -6.50 2.63
C LEU A 242 10.92 -5.70 2.58
N SER A 243 10.79 -4.39 2.70
CA SER A 243 11.91 -3.47 2.94
C SER A 243 12.11 -3.25 4.45
N PRO A 244 13.28 -2.78 4.90
CA PRO A 244 13.51 -2.43 6.30
C PRO A 244 12.46 -1.48 6.86
N VAL A 245 12.05 -1.72 8.12
CA VAL A 245 11.03 -0.94 8.84
C VAL A 245 11.59 -0.57 10.21
N LYS A 246 11.48 0.71 10.59
CA LYS A 246 11.86 1.20 11.91
C LYS A 246 10.76 2.07 12.49
N ILE A 247 10.03 1.54 13.45
CA ILE A 247 8.97 2.25 14.16
C ILE A 247 9.54 2.97 15.38
N THR A 248 9.01 4.15 15.67
CA THR A 248 9.33 4.92 16.87
C THR A 248 8.06 5.52 17.45
N CYS A 249 8.10 5.99 18.68
CA CYS A 249 6.98 6.70 19.30
C CYS A 249 6.43 7.86 18.44
N ALA A 250 7.31 8.59 17.77
CA ALA A 250 6.91 9.72 16.93
C ALA A 250 6.50 9.28 15.49
N ASP A 251 6.86 8.07 15.06
CA ASP A 251 6.67 7.61 13.70
C ASP A 251 6.18 6.17 13.65
N HIS A 252 4.87 6.00 13.51
CA HIS A 252 4.19 4.71 13.42
C HIS A 252 4.06 4.17 11.98
N GLU A 253 4.62 4.86 10.98
CA GLU A 253 4.72 4.37 9.61
C GLU A 253 5.98 3.52 9.39
N GLY A 254 7.12 3.97 9.97
CA GLY A 254 8.37 3.22 9.97
C GLY A 254 9.19 3.29 8.70
N GLY A 255 8.87 4.16 7.77
CA GLY A 255 9.68 4.41 6.57
C GLY A 255 9.57 3.37 5.47
N GLY A 256 8.49 2.60 5.48
CA GLY A 256 8.26 1.58 4.47
C GLY A 256 8.18 2.10 3.04
N SER A 257 8.29 1.18 2.11
CA SER A 257 8.27 1.43 0.68
C SER A 257 7.29 0.48 -0.01
N ALA A 258 7.04 0.72 -1.28
CA ALA A 258 6.21 -0.16 -2.10
C ALA A 258 6.89 -0.43 -3.44
N LEU A 259 6.68 -1.60 -4.01
CA LEU A 259 7.06 -1.91 -5.38
C LEU A 259 5.87 -1.78 -6.32
N VAL A 260 6.17 -1.68 -7.62
CA VAL A 260 5.15 -1.79 -8.67
C VAL A 260 5.17 -3.22 -9.20
N GLN A 261 4.01 -3.84 -9.24
CA GLN A 261 3.79 -5.13 -9.89
C GLN A 261 2.89 -4.96 -11.12
N GLN A 262 3.05 -5.87 -12.08
CA GLN A 262 2.26 -5.92 -13.32
C GLN A 262 1.67 -7.30 -13.51
N TRP A 263 0.40 -7.36 -13.91
CA TRP A 263 -0.28 -8.60 -14.26
C TRP A 263 0.08 -9.04 -15.68
N ASP A 264 0.70 -10.20 -15.84
CA ASP A 264 1.11 -10.70 -17.16
C ASP A 264 -0.02 -11.44 -17.92
N GLY A 265 -1.17 -11.57 -17.28
CA GLY A 265 -2.33 -12.34 -17.76
C GLY A 265 -2.57 -13.63 -16.98
N SER A 266 -1.60 -14.07 -16.17
CA SER A 266 -1.67 -15.30 -15.37
C SER A 266 -1.18 -15.12 -13.93
N LYS A 267 -0.18 -14.26 -13.71
CA LYS A 267 0.41 -13.99 -12.40
C LYS A 267 0.95 -12.56 -12.31
N TRP A 268 1.15 -12.12 -11.11
CA TRP A 268 1.83 -10.87 -10.83
C TRP A 268 3.36 -11.02 -11.01
N GLN A 269 3.98 -9.97 -11.56
CA GLN A 269 5.43 -9.83 -11.70
C GLN A 269 5.86 -8.52 -11.06
N ALA A 270 6.83 -8.53 -10.18
CA ALA A 270 7.47 -7.30 -9.73
C ALA A 270 8.25 -6.68 -10.89
N ILE A 271 7.98 -5.42 -11.21
CA ILE A 271 8.64 -4.70 -12.31
C ILE A 271 9.52 -3.56 -11.82
N THR A 272 9.55 -3.33 -10.51
CA THR A 272 10.49 -2.43 -9.84
C THR A 272 11.01 -3.07 -8.56
N ASP A 273 12.13 -2.57 -8.06
CA ASP A 273 12.49 -2.70 -6.65
C ASP A 273 11.51 -1.89 -5.77
N PHE A 274 11.66 -1.99 -4.46
CA PHE A 274 10.93 -1.15 -3.52
C PHE A 274 11.31 0.33 -3.69
N ILE A 275 10.32 1.18 -3.89
CA ILE A 275 10.43 2.62 -4.05
C ILE A 275 10.05 3.28 -2.73
N SER A 276 10.95 4.08 -2.17
CA SER A 276 10.69 4.83 -0.96
C SER A 276 9.94 6.14 -1.29
N PRO A 277 8.91 6.50 -0.50
CA PRO A 277 8.24 7.78 -0.65
C PRO A 277 9.14 8.94 -0.20
N ASN A 278 8.83 10.16 -0.65
CA ASN A 278 9.48 11.37 -0.17
C ASN A 278 8.94 11.74 1.23
N ARG A 279 9.48 11.10 2.26
CA ARG A 279 9.01 11.23 3.64
C ARG A 279 9.16 12.64 4.20
N ASP A 280 10.23 13.35 3.85
CA ASP A 280 10.47 14.72 4.31
C ASP A 280 9.39 15.69 3.81
N ALA A 281 8.88 15.45 2.60
CA ALA A 281 7.76 16.23 2.05
C ALA A 281 6.39 15.83 2.62
N LEU A 282 6.24 14.59 3.12
CA LEU A 282 4.98 14.09 3.68
C LEU A 282 4.83 14.37 5.18
N ARG A 283 5.93 14.35 5.92
CA ARG A 283 5.94 14.46 7.39
C ARG A 283 5.20 15.69 7.92
N PRO A 284 5.41 16.92 7.39
CA PRO A 284 4.67 18.09 7.86
C PRO A 284 3.15 17.98 7.68
N ALA A 285 2.69 17.28 6.63
CA ALA A 285 1.27 17.05 6.40
C ALA A 285 0.67 16.06 7.42
N TYR A 286 1.39 14.99 7.77
CA TYR A 286 0.98 14.06 8.83
C TYR A 286 0.84 14.79 10.17
N GLU A 287 1.88 15.52 10.59
CA GLU A 287 1.91 16.24 11.86
C GLU A 287 0.85 17.33 11.93
N GLY A 288 0.66 18.09 10.84
CA GLY A 288 -0.36 19.12 10.76
C GLY A 288 -1.79 18.56 10.89
N SER A 289 -2.09 17.45 10.18
CA SER A 289 -3.38 16.78 10.27
C SER A 289 -3.62 16.15 11.64
N ALA A 290 -2.62 15.51 12.23
CA ALA A 290 -2.69 14.93 13.56
C ALA A 290 -2.91 16.00 14.63
N ALA A 291 -2.19 17.13 14.57
CA ALA A 291 -2.36 18.27 15.49
C ALA A 291 -3.76 18.88 15.37
N GLN A 292 -4.29 19.02 14.16
CA GLN A 292 -5.66 19.50 13.96
C GLN A 292 -6.67 18.54 14.62
N TYR A 293 -6.53 17.25 14.38
CA TYR A 293 -7.40 16.24 14.99
C TYR A 293 -7.30 16.24 16.52
N ALA A 294 -6.10 16.35 17.07
CA ALA A 294 -5.89 16.44 18.51
C ALA A 294 -6.63 17.64 19.12
N LYS A 295 -6.53 18.81 18.47
CA LYS A 295 -7.27 20.03 18.87
C LYS A 295 -8.78 19.83 18.80
N GLU A 296 -9.30 19.27 17.72
CA GLU A 296 -10.75 19.03 17.54
C GLU A 296 -11.32 18.05 18.56
N LYS A 297 -10.52 17.08 19.02
CA LYS A 297 -10.92 16.03 19.97
C LYS A 297 -10.51 16.29 21.41
N GLY A 298 -9.81 17.39 21.70
CA GLY A 298 -9.30 17.69 23.03
C GLY A 298 -8.25 16.70 23.51
N ILE A 299 -7.50 16.09 22.57
CA ILE A 299 -6.40 15.16 22.88
C ILE A 299 -5.13 15.98 23.17
N THR A 300 -4.49 15.70 24.30
CA THR A 300 -3.14 16.20 24.57
C THR A 300 -2.13 15.22 24.00
N PRO A 301 -1.31 15.61 23.00
CA PRO A 301 -0.26 14.75 22.49
C PRO A 301 0.70 14.33 23.58
N ARG A 302 1.10 13.05 23.57
CA ARG A 302 2.12 12.54 24.52
C ARG A 302 3.52 12.95 24.10
N SER A 303 4.43 12.98 25.06
CA SER A 303 5.85 13.14 24.79
C SER A 303 6.46 11.82 24.33
N CYS A 304 7.30 11.87 23.31
CA CYS A 304 8.16 10.78 22.87
C CYS A 304 9.57 11.02 23.46
N SER A 305 9.75 10.68 24.71
CA SER A 305 11.04 10.79 25.42
C SER A 305 11.83 9.51 25.30
#